data_985846c2bc65c0440158192485a45b77
#
_entry.id   985846c2bc65c0440158192485a45b77
#
_cell.length_a   1.000
_cell.length_b   1.000
_cell.length_c   1.000
_cell.angle_alpha   90.00
_cell.angle_beta   90.00
_cell.angle_gamma   90.00
#
_symmetry.space_group_name_H-M   'P 1'
#
loop_
_entity.id
_entity.type
_entity.pdbx_description
1 polymer ?
#
loop_
_entity_poly.entity_id
_entity_poly.type
_entity_poly.pdbx_seq_one_letter_code
_entity_poly.pdbx_strand_id
1 'polypeptide(L)'
;FPADFICEGIDQTRGWFYSLLAISTFLFDQPAFKTVMVNDLVLDKNGQKMSKSRGNAVDPWQLLMKYGADATRWYLLAVSPPWMPTRFDEDGVKEVYAKFFGTLQNVYSFFTLYANIDEADPATYDIPVTQREEIDRWVLSRLNSLIRQVRMDMESFELTRVVRAIQNFVIDDVSNWYVRRTRERFWASEMGT
;
A
#
# COMPACT_ATOMS: atom_id res chain seq x y z
N PHE A 1 -10.61 -27.50 -3.27
CA PHE A 1 -11.75 -27.26 -2.42
C PHE A 1 -11.38 -27.58 -0.98
N PRO A 2 -11.67 -26.69 -0.06
CA PRO A 2 -12.27 -25.35 -0.15
C PRO A 2 -11.35 -24.31 -0.77
N ALA A 3 -11.89 -23.09 -1.13
CA ALA A 3 -11.09 -21.94 -1.54
C ALA A 3 -10.24 -21.43 -0.36
N ASP A 4 -9.04 -20.96 -0.62
CA ASP A 4 -8.18 -20.45 0.45
C ASP A 4 -8.66 -19.10 0.98
N PHE A 5 -9.19 -18.24 0.08
CA PHE A 5 -9.61 -16.89 0.42
C PHE A 5 -10.76 -16.43 -0.49
N ILE A 6 -11.75 -15.73 0.11
CA ILE A 6 -12.79 -14.99 -0.60
C ILE A 6 -12.96 -13.60 0.03
N CYS A 7 -13.39 -12.60 -0.77
CA CYS A 7 -13.57 -11.24 -0.30
C CYS A 7 -14.75 -10.58 -1.02
N GLU A 8 -15.68 -10.05 -0.26
CA GLU A 8 -16.84 -9.27 -0.74
C GLU A 8 -17.39 -8.35 0.36
N GLY A 9 -18.44 -7.59 0.04
CA GLY A 9 -19.11 -6.70 0.98
C GLY A 9 -19.93 -7.42 2.03
N ILE A 10 -20.22 -6.74 3.14
CA ILE A 10 -20.97 -7.26 4.29
C ILE A 10 -22.40 -7.73 3.93
N ASP A 11 -23.00 -7.18 2.87
CA ASP A 11 -24.31 -7.59 2.35
C ASP A 11 -24.32 -9.04 1.88
N GLN A 12 -23.17 -9.61 1.49
CA GLN A 12 -23.03 -10.98 1.03
C GLN A 12 -23.15 -12.03 2.14
N THR A 13 -23.22 -11.63 3.38
CA THR A 13 -23.65 -12.49 4.51
C THR A 13 -25.07 -13.01 4.34
N ARG A 14 -25.89 -12.32 3.55
CA ARG A 14 -27.25 -12.75 3.14
C ARG A 14 -27.35 -13.04 1.64
N GLY A 15 -26.24 -13.29 0.98
CA GLY A 15 -26.13 -13.54 -0.45
C GLY A 15 -25.10 -14.62 -0.77
N TRP A 16 -24.02 -14.25 -1.40
CA TRP A 16 -23.02 -15.18 -1.93
C TRP A 16 -22.34 -16.01 -0.85
N PHE A 17 -21.91 -15.42 0.28
CA PHE A 17 -21.28 -16.15 1.37
C PHE A 17 -22.22 -17.21 1.95
N TYR A 18 -23.48 -16.83 2.17
CA TYR A 18 -24.51 -17.75 2.68
C TYR A 18 -24.77 -18.89 1.69
N SER A 19 -24.96 -18.59 0.41
CA SER A 19 -25.22 -19.60 -0.62
C SER A 19 -24.07 -20.59 -0.76
N LEU A 20 -22.82 -20.11 -0.78
CA LEU A 20 -21.64 -20.96 -0.81
C LEU A 20 -21.58 -21.89 0.41
N LEU A 21 -21.78 -21.32 1.60
CA LEU A 21 -21.72 -22.09 2.84
C LEU A 21 -22.83 -23.16 2.88
N ALA A 22 -24.07 -22.78 2.56
CA ALA A 22 -25.22 -23.69 2.63
C ALA A 22 -25.05 -24.87 1.65
N ILE A 23 -24.69 -24.61 0.37
CA ILE A 23 -24.52 -25.63 -0.64
C ILE A 23 -23.33 -26.54 -0.29
N SER A 24 -22.23 -25.96 0.12
CA SER A 24 -21.01 -26.68 0.45
C SER A 24 -21.20 -27.60 1.67
N THR A 25 -21.83 -27.10 2.72
CA THR A 25 -22.11 -27.89 3.92
C THR A 25 -23.08 -29.03 3.61
N PHE A 26 -24.12 -28.76 2.79
CA PHE A 26 -25.06 -29.80 2.39
C PHE A 26 -24.42 -30.92 1.55
N LEU A 27 -23.52 -30.58 0.61
CA LEU A 27 -22.93 -31.55 -0.31
C LEU A 27 -21.68 -32.22 0.24
N PHE A 28 -20.89 -31.53 1.04
CA PHE A 28 -19.54 -31.94 1.41
C PHE A 28 -19.25 -31.92 2.93
N ASP A 29 -20.24 -31.54 3.74
CA ASP A 29 -20.13 -31.39 5.20
C ASP A 29 -18.94 -30.50 5.64
N GLN A 30 -18.61 -29.48 4.82
CA GLN A 30 -17.53 -28.53 5.12
C GLN A 30 -17.76 -27.19 4.44
N PRO A 31 -17.14 -26.09 4.94
CA PRO A 31 -17.22 -24.77 4.31
C PRO A 31 -16.61 -24.75 2.91
N ALA A 32 -17.11 -23.87 2.05
CA ALA A 32 -16.57 -23.64 0.69
C ALA A 32 -15.26 -22.84 0.70
N PHE A 33 -14.90 -22.22 1.81
CA PHE A 33 -13.73 -21.34 1.96
C PHE A 33 -13.10 -21.47 3.35
N LYS A 34 -11.77 -21.23 3.42
CA LYS A 34 -11.01 -21.24 4.66
C LYS A 34 -11.00 -19.86 5.32
N THR A 35 -10.86 -18.82 4.51
CA THR A 35 -10.80 -17.43 4.97
C THR A 35 -11.77 -16.57 4.18
N VAL A 36 -12.48 -15.68 4.88
CA VAL A 36 -13.34 -14.68 4.27
C VAL A 36 -12.98 -13.30 4.82
N MET A 37 -12.70 -12.36 3.92
CA MET A 37 -12.60 -10.94 4.26
C MET A 37 -13.92 -10.26 3.90
N VAL A 38 -14.54 -9.64 4.90
CA VAL A 38 -15.81 -8.95 4.74
C VAL A 38 -15.54 -7.45 4.74
N ASN A 39 -15.77 -6.79 3.59
CA ASN A 39 -15.63 -5.34 3.49
C ASN A 39 -16.88 -4.66 4.06
N ASP A 40 -16.67 -3.69 4.92
CA ASP A 40 -17.75 -2.86 5.45
C ASP A 40 -18.09 -1.70 4.49
N LEU A 41 -19.05 -0.88 4.88
CA LEU A 41 -19.56 0.21 4.04
C LEU A 41 -18.57 1.35 3.88
N VAL A 42 -18.54 1.90 2.67
CA VAL A 42 -17.92 3.21 2.41
C VAL A 42 -18.98 4.29 2.60
N LEU A 43 -18.74 5.14 3.58
CA LEU A 43 -19.61 6.26 3.97
C LEU A 43 -19.06 7.56 3.39
N ASP A 44 -19.91 8.59 3.29
CA ASP A 44 -19.43 9.93 2.97
C ASP A 44 -18.61 10.53 4.11
N LYS A 45 -18.01 11.69 3.90
CA LYS A 45 -17.19 12.40 4.90
C LYS A 45 -17.91 12.68 6.22
N ASN A 46 -19.25 12.77 6.20
CA ASN A 46 -20.08 12.98 7.36
C ASN A 46 -20.51 11.68 8.05
N GLY A 47 -20.07 10.51 7.54
CA GLY A 47 -20.44 9.21 8.05
C GLY A 47 -21.83 8.75 7.62
N GLN A 48 -22.40 9.34 6.56
CA GLN A 48 -23.70 8.94 6.02
C GLN A 48 -23.51 7.91 4.90
N LYS A 49 -24.42 6.96 4.80
CA LYS A 49 -24.45 6.01 3.68
C LYS A 49 -24.58 6.74 2.36
N MET A 50 -23.66 6.47 1.43
CA MET A 50 -23.71 7.02 0.09
C MET A 50 -24.89 6.47 -0.70
N SER A 51 -25.60 7.34 -1.41
CA SER A 51 -26.63 6.94 -2.36
C SER A 51 -26.77 7.96 -3.48
N LYS A 52 -27.13 7.49 -4.68
CA LYS A 52 -27.39 8.37 -5.82
C LYS A 52 -28.56 9.34 -5.55
N SER A 53 -29.59 8.88 -4.85
CA SER A 53 -30.77 9.71 -4.50
C SER A 53 -30.47 10.85 -3.53
N ARG A 54 -29.43 10.73 -2.71
CA ARG A 54 -28.98 11.78 -1.78
C ARG A 54 -27.94 12.72 -2.41
N GLY A 55 -27.42 12.39 -3.59
CA GLY A 55 -26.39 13.20 -4.26
C GLY A 55 -25.01 13.18 -3.55
N ASN A 56 -24.79 12.28 -2.59
CA ASN A 56 -23.54 12.16 -1.84
C ASN A 56 -22.68 10.98 -2.30
N ALA A 57 -23.04 10.33 -3.42
CA ALA A 57 -22.25 9.26 -4.00
C ALA A 57 -21.07 9.88 -4.78
N VAL A 58 -19.87 9.36 -4.51
CA VAL A 58 -18.66 9.71 -5.26
C VAL A 58 -18.59 8.86 -6.53
N ASP A 59 -18.29 9.48 -7.65
CA ASP A 59 -18.03 8.76 -8.91
C ASP A 59 -16.58 8.23 -8.90
N PRO A 60 -16.37 6.91 -8.82
CA PRO A 60 -15.03 6.34 -8.80
C PRO A 60 -14.19 6.69 -10.04
N TRP A 61 -14.83 6.82 -11.20
CA TRP A 61 -14.11 7.12 -12.45
C TRP A 61 -13.48 8.52 -12.43
N GLN A 62 -14.15 9.50 -11.86
CA GLN A 62 -13.59 10.84 -11.70
C GLN A 62 -12.34 10.82 -10.80
N LEU A 63 -12.36 10.05 -9.72
CA LEU A 63 -11.20 9.87 -8.84
C LEU A 63 -10.03 9.19 -9.56
N LEU A 64 -10.33 8.10 -10.28
CA LEU A 64 -9.32 7.34 -11.02
C LEU A 64 -8.66 8.19 -12.11
N MET A 65 -9.44 9.02 -12.81
CA MET A 65 -8.90 9.95 -13.82
C MET A 65 -8.07 11.07 -13.21
N LYS A 66 -8.42 11.53 -12.01
CA LYS A 66 -7.78 12.67 -11.36
C LYS A 66 -6.52 12.30 -10.58
N TYR A 67 -6.54 11.19 -9.84
CA TYR A 67 -5.48 10.79 -8.93
C TYR A 67 -4.80 9.46 -9.28
N GLY A 68 -5.34 8.74 -10.25
CA GLY A 68 -4.90 7.40 -10.60
C GLY A 68 -5.50 6.31 -9.70
N ALA A 69 -5.42 5.08 -10.21
CA ALA A 69 -5.96 3.92 -9.50
C ALA A 69 -5.17 3.60 -8.22
N ASP A 70 -3.85 3.74 -8.26
CA ASP A 70 -2.98 3.37 -7.14
C ASP A 70 -3.22 4.25 -5.91
N ALA A 71 -3.32 5.58 -6.08
CA ALA A 71 -3.60 6.49 -4.98
C ALA A 71 -4.97 6.23 -4.34
N THR A 72 -5.98 5.95 -5.16
CA THR A 72 -7.34 5.65 -4.69
C THR A 72 -7.37 4.33 -3.91
N ARG A 73 -6.76 3.26 -4.45
CA ARG A 73 -6.66 1.95 -3.79
C ARG A 73 -5.85 2.03 -2.49
N TRP A 74 -4.72 2.74 -2.54
CA TRP A 74 -3.88 2.96 -1.37
C TRP A 74 -4.63 3.67 -0.24
N TYR A 75 -5.33 4.75 -0.58
CA TYR A 75 -6.13 5.49 0.39
C TYR A 75 -7.16 4.59 1.09
N LEU A 76 -7.93 3.81 0.32
CA LEU A 76 -8.95 2.93 0.88
C LEU A 76 -8.38 1.88 1.86
N LEU A 77 -7.16 1.39 1.59
CA LEU A 77 -6.49 0.46 2.50
C LEU A 77 -5.82 1.17 3.70
N ALA A 78 -5.37 2.42 3.51
CA ALA A 78 -4.65 3.17 4.54
C ALA A 78 -5.58 3.83 5.58
N VAL A 79 -6.81 4.20 5.20
CA VAL A 79 -7.71 5.00 6.04
C VAL A 79 -8.28 4.20 7.20
N SER A 80 -8.73 2.98 6.96
CA SER A 80 -9.27 2.07 7.97
C SER A 80 -9.14 0.61 7.55
N PRO A 81 -9.16 -0.35 8.49
CA PRO A 81 -9.26 -1.77 8.15
C PRO A 81 -10.50 -2.05 7.28
N PRO A 82 -10.42 -2.96 6.29
CA PRO A 82 -11.52 -3.23 5.36
C PRO A 82 -12.83 -3.64 6.03
N TRP A 83 -12.77 -4.31 7.19
CA TRP A 83 -13.94 -4.74 7.98
C TRP A 83 -14.54 -3.67 8.88
N MET A 84 -14.07 -2.42 8.75
CA MET A 84 -14.61 -1.27 9.48
C MET A 84 -15.23 -0.27 8.50
N PRO A 85 -16.32 0.43 8.89
CA PRO A 85 -16.89 1.46 8.06
C PRO A 85 -15.86 2.54 7.74
N THR A 86 -15.69 2.85 6.46
CA THR A 86 -14.71 3.84 5.98
C THR A 86 -15.41 5.14 5.64
N ARG A 87 -15.03 6.25 6.28
CA ARG A 87 -15.45 7.59 5.86
C ARG A 87 -14.56 8.03 4.70
N PHE A 88 -15.16 8.11 3.53
CA PHE A 88 -14.45 8.53 2.32
C PHE A 88 -14.35 10.05 2.25
N ASP A 89 -13.12 10.52 2.04
CA ASP A 89 -12.81 11.93 1.78
C ASP A 89 -11.85 12.03 0.59
N GLU A 90 -12.24 12.80 -0.43
CA GLU A 90 -11.39 13.02 -1.60
C GLU A 90 -10.08 13.73 -1.25
N ASP A 91 -10.08 14.61 -0.25
CA ASP A 91 -8.85 15.26 0.21
C ASP A 91 -7.84 14.26 0.77
N GLY A 92 -8.30 13.17 1.35
CA GLY A 92 -7.42 12.06 1.78
C GLY A 92 -6.76 11.33 0.60
N VAL A 93 -7.50 11.13 -0.50
CA VAL A 93 -6.91 10.56 -1.74
C VAL A 93 -5.85 11.50 -2.31
N LYS A 94 -6.15 12.81 -2.36
CA LYS A 94 -5.21 13.85 -2.80
C LYS A 94 -3.95 13.87 -1.93
N GLU A 95 -4.11 13.70 -0.62
CA GLU A 95 -2.98 13.65 0.31
C GLU A 95 -2.08 12.44 0.04
N VAL A 96 -2.62 11.26 -0.13
CA VAL A 96 -1.87 10.05 -0.52
C VAL A 96 -1.16 10.25 -1.85
N TYR A 97 -1.85 10.77 -2.84
CA TYR A 97 -1.27 11.08 -4.15
C TYR A 97 -0.07 12.03 -4.05
N ALA A 98 -0.23 13.15 -3.34
CA ALA A 98 0.81 14.17 -3.27
C ALA A 98 1.95 13.80 -2.30
N LYS A 99 1.62 13.31 -1.09
CA LYS A 99 2.62 13.11 -0.04
C LYS A 99 3.32 11.75 -0.14
N PHE A 100 2.61 10.69 -0.52
CA PHE A 100 3.23 9.38 -0.62
C PHE A 100 3.74 9.10 -2.04
N PHE A 101 2.86 9.04 -3.03
CA PHE A 101 3.28 8.74 -4.40
C PHE A 101 4.19 9.82 -4.99
N GLY A 102 3.89 11.10 -4.72
CA GLY A 102 4.75 12.20 -5.12
C GLY A 102 6.16 12.11 -4.51
N THR A 103 6.25 11.76 -3.22
CA THR A 103 7.54 11.54 -2.56
C THR A 103 8.29 10.35 -3.15
N LEU A 104 7.62 9.21 -3.35
CA LEU A 104 8.23 8.03 -3.97
C LEU A 104 8.74 8.34 -5.38
N GLN A 105 7.94 9.02 -6.18
CA GLN A 105 8.32 9.43 -7.53
C GLN A 105 9.50 10.39 -7.52
N ASN A 106 9.54 11.35 -6.60
CA ASN A 106 10.66 12.28 -6.46
C ASN A 106 11.96 11.55 -6.09
N VAL A 107 11.91 10.58 -5.17
CA VAL A 107 13.07 9.75 -4.82
C VAL A 107 13.56 8.95 -6.03
N TYR A 108 12.63 8.32 -6.74
CA TYR A 108 12.94 7.56 -7.94
C TYR A 108 13.55 8.44 -9.05
N SER A 109 12.93 9.60 -9.33
CA SER A 109 13.39 10.53 -10.34
C SER A 109 14.77 11.12 -10.00
N PHE A 110 15.01 11.40 -8.71
CA PHE A 110 16.33 11.83 -8.24
C PHE A 110 17.39 10.77 -8.50
N PHE A 111 17.12 9.52 -8.12
CA PHE A 111 18.05 8.41 -8.34
C PHE A 111 18.32 8.20 -9.83
N THR A 112 17.27 8.09 -10.65
CA THR A 112 17.43 7.80 -12.08
C THR A 112 18.10 8.93 -12.85
N LEU A 113 17.89 10.19 -12.43
CA LEU A 113 18.59 11.33 -13.05
C LEU A 113 20.10 11.18 -12.94
N TYR A 114 20.60 10.94 -11.73
CA TYR A 114 22.05 10.82 -11.52
C TYR A 114 22.62 9.50 -12.04
N ALA A 115 21.89 8.40 -11.85
CA ALA A 115 22.29 7.11 -12.42
C ALA A 115 22.45 7.15 -13.95
N ASN A 116 21.58 7.90 -14.64
CA ASN A 116 21.72 8.09 -16.09
C ASN A 116 22.86 9.03 -16.48
N ILE A 117 23.12 10.09 -15.70
CA ILE A 117 24.26 11.00 -15.94
C ILE A 117 25.58 10.25 -15.78
N ASP A 118 25.69 9.42 -14.75
CA ASP A 118 26.90 8.68 -14.41
C ASP A 118 27.03 7.36 -15.19
N GLU A 119 26.04 7.03 -16.05
CA GLU A 119 25.95 5.75 -16.77
C GLU A 119 26.07 4.54 -15.81
N ALA A 120 25.60 4.71 -14.56
CA ALA A 120 25.73 3.73 -13.50
C ALA A 120 24.77 2.56 -13.72
N ASP A 121 25.32 1.34 -13.82
CA ASP A 121 24.55 0.10 -13.79
C ASP A 121 24.64 -0.51 -12.39
N PRO A 122 23.57 -0.48 -11.58
CA PRO A 122 23.56 -1.05 -10.23
C PRO A 122 23.95 -2.54 -10.19
N ALA A 123 23.77 -3.27 -11.28
CA ALA A 123 24.11 -4.69 -11.36
C ALA A 123 25.63 -4.94 -11.39
N THR A 124 26.42 -3.93 -11.71
CA THR A 124 27.89 -4.04 -11.76
C THR A 124 28.56 -3.81 -10.40
N TYR A 125 27.81 -3.30 -9.41
CA TYR A 125 28.32 -2.96 -8.08
C TYR A 125 27.83 -3.96 -7.04
N ASP A 126 28.66 -4.91 -6.64
CA ASP A 126 28.37 -5.86 -5.56
C ASP A 126 29.24 -5.57 -4.34
N ILE A 127 28.92 -4.47 -3.65
CA ILE A 127 29.63 -4.10 -2.43
C ILE A 127 28.99 -4.85 -1.24
N PRO A 128 29.75 -5.69 -0.53
CA PRO A 128 29.26 -6.38 0.66
C PRO A 128 28.68 -5.40 1.69
N VAL A 129 27.59 -5.77 2.34
CA VAL A 129 26.90 -4.90 3.33
C VAL A 129 27.85 -4.43 4.44
N THR A 130 28.80 -5.27 4.84
CA THR A 130 29.78 -4.95 5.90
C THR A 130 30.77 -3.83 5.50
N GLN A 131 30.94 -3.58 4.21
CA GLN A 131 31.84 -2.56 3.67
C GLN A 131 31.12 -1.24 3.33
N ARG A 132 29.78 -1.24 3.42
CA ARG A 132 28.99 -0.03 3.17
C ARG A 132 29.03 0.91 4.36
N GLU A 133 28.81 2.19 4.11
CA GLU A 133 28.72 3.19 5.15
C GLU A 133 27.59 2.88 6.16
N GLU A 134 27.70 3.44 7.36
CA GLU A 134 26.73 3.17 8.44
C GLU A 134 25.30 3.53 8.02
N ILE A 135 25.11 4.65 7.34
CA ILE A 135 23.77 5.09 6.89
C ILE A 135 23.17 4.14 5.86
N ASP A 136 23.99 3.54 4.96
CA ASP A 136 23.54 2.56 3.98
C ASP A 136 23.15 1.25 4.67
N ARG A 137 23.94 0.80 5.63
CA ARG A 137 23.61 -0.37 6.46
C ARG A 137 22.35 -0.15 7.27
N TRP A 138 22.16 1.07 7.78
CA TRP A 138 20.96 1.46 8.52
C TRP A 138 19.69 1.35 7.65
N VAL A 139 19.67 1.96 6.46
CA VAL A 139 18.47 1.92 5.60
C VAL A 139 18.16 0.48 5.13
N LEU A 140 19.18 -0.32 4.84
CA LEU A 140 19.01 -1.75 4.50
C LEU A 140 18.43 -2.55 5.68
N SER A 141 18.89 -2.28 6.91
CA SER A 141 18.34 -2.88 8.13
C SER A 141 16.87 -2.51 8.33
N ARG A 142 16.51 -1.23 8.11
CA ARG A 142 15.14 -0.74 8.17
C ARG A 142 14.26 -1.42 7.12
N LEU A 143 14.75 -1.53 5.88
CA LEU A 143 14.06 -2.23 4.79
C LEU A 143 13.80 -3.70 5.13
N ASN A 144 14.80 -4.41 5.63
CA ASN A 144 14.64 -5.82 6.01
C ASN A 144 13.66 -6.02 7.18
N SER A 145 13.62 -5.06 8.11
CA SER A 145 12.64 -5.04 9.20
C SER A 145 11.23 -4.80 8.67
N LEU A 146 11.08 -3.85 7.72
CA LEU A 146 9.81 -3.61 7.02
C LEU A 146 9.33 -4.85 6.26
N ILE A 147 10.22 -5.53 5.52
CA ILE A 147 9.87 -6.75 4.76
C ILE A 147 9.31 -7.83 5.70
N ARG A 148 9.94 -8.05 6.85
CA ARG A 148 9.43 -9.00 7.86
C ARG A 148 8.07 -8.59 8.38
N GLN A 149 7.90 -7.32 8.76
CA GLN A 149 6.64 -6.80 9.27
C GLN A 149 5.52 -6.94 8.24
N VAL A 150 5.80 -6.54 6.99
CA VAL A 150 4.83 -6.64 5.88
C VAL A 150 4.41 -8.10 5.66
N ARG A 151 5.34 -9.05 5.66
CA ARG A 151 5.01 -10.48 5.49
C ARG A 151 4.10 -10.97 6.62
N MET A 152 4.43 -10.68 7.88
CA MET A 152 3.61 -11.08 9.02
C MET A 152 2.21 -10.46 8.97
N ASP A 153 2.12 -9.15 8.70
CA ASP A 153 0.85 -8.45 8.62
C ASP A 153 -0.01 -8.93 7.42
N MET A 154 0.63 -9.25 6.28
CA MET A 154 -0.08 -9.83 5.12
C MET A 154 -0.65 -11.21 5.42
N GLU A 155 0.09 -12.07 6.11
CA GLU A 155 -0.39 -13.39 6.53
C GLU A 155 -1.58 -13.30 7.49
N SER A 156 -1.66 -12.22 8.28
CA SER A 156 -2.78 -11.94 9.20
C SER A 156 -3.87 -11.06 8.57
N PHE A 157 -3.77 -10.71 7.28
CA PHE A 157 -4.67 -9.79 6.57
C PHE A 157 -4.77 -8.38 7.15
N GLU A 158 -3.75 -7.93 7.89
CA GLU A 158 -3.66 -6.59 8.48
C GLU A 158 -3.23 -5.54 7.44
N LEU A 159 -3.99 -5.41 6.35
CA LEU A 159 -3.63 -4.63 5.17
C LEU A 159 -3.37 -3.15 5.49
N THR A 160 -4.12 -2.58 6.40
CA THR A 160 -3.93 -1.18 6.82
C THR A 160 -2.57 -0.95 7.48
N ARG A 161 -2.09 -1.90 8.27
CA ARG A 161 -0.75 -1.84 8.87
C ARG A 161 0.33 -1.91 7.81
N VAL A 162 0.16 -2.81 6.83
CA VAL A 162 1.07 -2.97 5.70
C VAL A 162 1.26 -1.66 4.94
N VAL A 163 0.17 -1.05 4.46
CA VAL A 163 0.27 0.16 3.64
C VAL A 163 0.82 1.35 4.43
N ARG A 164 0.45 1.49 5.70
CA ARG A 164 0.99 2.55 6.58
C ARG A 164 2.48 2.35 6.88
N ALA A 165 2.92 1.13 7.13
CA ALA A 165 4.33 0.83 7.37
C ALA A 165 5.20 1.15 6.15
N ILE A 166 4.74 0.78 4.94
CA ILE A 166 5.43 1.12 3.68
C ILE A 166 5.45 2.63 3.47
N GLN A 167 4.33 3.32 3.67
CA GLN A 167 4.23 4.77 3.52
C GLN A 167 5.22 5.50 4.43
N ASN A 168 5.25 5.14 5.72
CA ASN A 168 6.16 5.75 6.69
C ASN A 168 7.62 5.49 6.33
N PHE A 169 7.96 4.27 5.94
CA PHE A 169 9.32 3.95 5.51
C PHE A 169 9.77 4.80 4.31
N VAL A 170 8.93 4.94 3.28
CA VAL A 170 9.26 5.74 2.09
C VAL A 170 9.41 7.22 2.43
N ILE A 171 8.49 7.77 3.22
CA ILE A 171 8.50 9.21 3.54
C ILE A 171 9.59 9.53 4.55
N ASP A 172 9.63 8.82 5.67
CA ASP A 172 10.47 9.20 6.80
C ASP A 172 11.88 8.63 6.67
N ASP A 173 12.00 7.31 6.46
CA ASP A 173 13.30 6.65 6.45
C ASP A 173 14.05 6.90 5.12
N VAL A 174 13.38 6.73 3.96
CA VAL A 174 14.03 6.86 2.65
C VAL A 174 14.18 8.32 2.26
N SER A 175 13.08 9.06 2.10
CA SER A 175 13.12 10.42 1.55
C SER A 175 13.70 11.43 2.54
N ASN A 176 13.07 11.55 3.73
CA ASN A 176 13.40 12.60 4.68
C ASN A 176 14.71 12.37 5.44
N TRP A 177 15.14 11.11 5.54
CA TRP A 177 16.38 10.80 6.25
C TRP A 177 17.50 10.36 5.31
N TYR A 178 17.37 9.21 4.65
CA TYR A 178 18.44 8.62 3.84
C TYR A 178 18.83 9.51 2.67
N VAL A 179 17.90 9.78 1.73
CA VAL A 179 18.18 10.58 0.54
C VAL A 179 18.64 11.99 0.90
N ARG A 180 17.98 12.63 1.87
CA ARG A 180 18.35 13.98 2.30
C ARG A 180 19.78 14.08 2.83
N ARG A 181 20.28 13.04 3.51
CA ARG A 181 21.63 13.02 4.09
C ARG A 181 22.69 12.55 3.11
N THR A 182 22.32 11.74 2.14
CA THR A 182 23.26 11.15 1.17
C THR A 182 23.26 11.86 -0.19
N ARG A 183 22.38 12.84 -0.39
CA ARG A 183 22.21 13.50 -1.70
C ARG A 183 23.51 14.10 -2.27
N GLU A 184 24.43 14.57 -1.42
CA GLU A 184 25.70 15.14 -1.85
C GLU A 184 26.62 14.11 -2.53
N ARG A 185 26.47 12.83 -2.19
CA ARG A 185 27.20 11.71 -2.82
C ARG A 185 26.85 11.56 -4.32
N PHE A 186 25.62 11.97 -4.71
CA PHE A 186 25.17 11.93 -6.11
C PHE A 186 25.71 13.12 -6.93
N TRP A 187 26.25 14.14 -6.29
CA TRP A 187 26.82 15.31 -6.98
C TRP A 187 28.35 15.23 -7.08
N ALA A 188 28.95 14.23 -6.50
CA ALA A 188 30.38 14.02 -6.59
C ALA A 188 30.76 13.69 -8.04
N SER A 189 31.87 14.25 -8.52
CA SER A 189 32.39 14.01 -9.90
C SER A 189 33.04 12.65 -10.05
N GLU A 190 33.20 11.90 -8.98
CA GLU A 190 33.73 10.53 -8.98
C GLU A 190 32.75 9.62 -8.25
N MET A 191 32.47 8.47 -8.86
CA MET A 191 31.68 7.45 -8.16
C MET A 191 32.50 6.99 -6.94
N GLY A 192 32.01 7.33 -5.75
CA GLY A 192 32.57 6.82 -4.50
C GLY A 192 32.46 5.29 -4.45
N THR A 193 33.46 4.64 -3.92
CA THR A 193 33.51 3.19 -3.67
C THR A 193 32.46 2.77 -2.65
#